data_59fce3c7d3e57984411792c85e749d33
#
_entry.id   59fce3c7d3e57984411792c85e749d33
#
_cell.length_a   1.000
_cell.length_b   1.000
_cell.length_c   1.000
_cell.angle_alpha   90.00
_cell.angle_beta   90.00
_cell.angle_gamma   90.00
#
_symmetry.space_group_name_H-M   'P 1'
#
loop_
_entity.id
_entity.type
_entity.pdbx_description
1 polymer ?
#
loop_
_entity_poly.entity_id
_entity_poly.type
_entity_poly.pdbx_seq_one_letter_code
_entity_poly.pdbx_strand_id
1 'polypeptide(L)'
;VASSDSEEAEYTLTGLADAALSRGHEVTLFFSDRSVRLLVPRDDEEDYTDFHSRGSRLLVCRTSVATSGVPSSGGFIEGVEMSSLGELVDLMDDHDRMIFVGGDDR
;
A
#
# COMPACT_ATOMS: atom_id res chain seq x y z
N VAL A 1 1.19 0.55 -6.87
CA VAL A 1 0.52 1.75 -6.33
C VAL A 1 -0.98 1.49 -6.22
N ALA A 2 -1.52 1.65 -5.05
CA ALA A 2 -2.94 1.47 -4.80
C ALA A 2 -3.61 2.82 -4.55
N SER A 3 -4.82 3.00 -5.04
CA SER A 3 -5.57 4.25 -4.84
C SER A 3 -7.00 4.03 -4.35
N SER A 4 -7.48 2.81 -4.36
CA SER A 4 -8.86 2.50 -3.95
C SER A 4 -8.88 1.52 -2.79
N ASP A 5 -9.90 1.65 -1.94
CA ASP A 5 -10.15 0.72 -0.84
C ASP A 5 -11.31 -0.23 -1.13
N SER A 6 -11.73 -0.35 -2.38
CA SER A 6 -12.78 -1.30 -2.73
C SER A 6 -12.30 -2.73 -2.56
N GLU A 7 -13.23 -3.65 -2.30
CA GLU A 7 -12.89 -5.05 -2.14
C GLU A 7 -12.23 -5.63 -3.39
N GLU A 8 -12.69 -5.21 -4.54
CA GLU A 8 -12.16 -5.67 -5.81
C GLU A 8 -10.71 -5.22 -6.01
N ALA A 9 -10.45 -3.94 -5.71
CA ALA A 9 -9.10 -3.41 -5.82
C ALA A 9 -8.18 -4.08 -4.81
N GLU A 10 -8.64 -4.28 -3.60
CA GLU A 10 -7.86 -4.94 -2.57
C GLU A 10 -7.53 -6.38 -2.95
N TYR A 11 -8.49 -7.09 -3.49
CA TYR A 11 -8.27 -8.46 -3.93
C TYR A 11 -7.18 -8.53 -5.01
N THR A 12 -7.24 -7.62 -5.97
CA THR A 12 -6.23 -7.55 -7.04
C THR A 12 -4.86 -7.22 -6.46
N LEU A 13 -4.81 -6.22 -5.58
CA LEU A 13 -3.57 -5.78 -4.98
C LEU A 13 -2.90 -6.88 -4.17
N THR A 14 -3.64 -7.53 -3.30
CA THR A 14 -3.08 -8.56 -2.43
C THR A 14 -2.66 -9.79 -3.23
N GLY A 15 -3.43 -10.13 -4.27
CA GLY A 15 -3.07 -11.24 -5.15
C GLY A 15 -1.77 -11.00 -5.90
N LEU A 16 -1.60 -9.78 -6.42
CA LEU A 16 -0.37 -9.42 -7.13
C LEU A 16 0.83 -9.39 -6.19
N ALA A 17 0.66 -8.82 -5.01
CA ALA A 17 1.74 -8.75 -4.03
C ALA A 17 2.16 -10.15 -3.58
N ASP A 18 1.21 -11.00 -3.28
CA ASP A 18 1.49 -12.36 -2.85
C ASP A 18 2.21 -13.14 -3.95
N ALA A 19 1.75 -13.03 -5.18
CA ALA A 19 2.37 -13.72 -6.30
C ALA A 19 3.82 -13.26 -6.52
N ALA A 20 4.05 -11.94 -6.44
CA ALA A 20 5.40 -11.39 -6.62
C ALA A 20 6.33 -11.83 -5.51
N LEU A 21 5.87 -11.78 -4.26
CA LEU A 21 6.67 -12.22 -3.12
C LEU A 21 6.99 -13.71 -3.20
N SER A 22 6.02 -14.52 -3.63
CA SER A 22 6.22 -15.95 -3.78
C SER A 22 7.26 -16.30 -4.83
N ARG A 23 7.49 -15.40 -5.78
CA ARG A 23 8.50 -15.58 -6.82
C ARG A 23 9.85 -14.98 -6.45
N GLY A 24 9.99 -14.46 -5.25
CA GLY A 24 11.24 -13.89 -4.77
C GLY A 24 11.50 -12.45 -5.20
N HIS A 25 10.50 -11.74 -5.68
CA HIS A 25 10.65 -10.33 -6.04
C HIS A 25 10.60 -9.44 -4.80
N GLU A 26 11.29 -8.32 -4.87
CA GLU A 26 11.14 -7.26 -3.88
C GLU A 26 9.86 -6.48 -4.21
N VAL A 27 9.02 -6.31 -3.21
CA VAL A 27 7.73 -5.64 -3.39
C VAL A 27 7.64 -4.42 -2.49
N THR A 28 7.26 -3.29 -3.08
CA THR A 28 6.94 -2.07 -2.34
C THR A 28 5.50 -1.71 -2.66
N LEU A 29 4.69 -1.56 -1.62
CA LEU A 29 3.29 -1.18 -1.76
C LEU A 29 3.14 0.29 -1.37
N PHE A 30 2.68 1.10 -2.30
CA PHE A 30 2.46 2.53 -2.07
C PHE A 30 0.96 2.80 -2.09
N PHE A 31 0.45 3.34 -1.01
CA PHE A 31 -0.98 3.58 -0.84
C PHE A 31 -1.28 5.07 -0.89
N SER A 32 -2.22 5.45 -1.74
CA SER A 32 -2.67 6.83 -1.86
C SER A 32 -4.19 6.88 -1.88
N ASP A 33 -4.75 8.08 -1.76
CA ASP A 33 -6.19 8.30 -1.74
C ASP A 33 -6.87 7.39 -0.72
N ARG A 34 -7.93 6.74 -1.09
CA ARG A 34 -8.71 5.91 -0.17
C ARG A 34 -7.98 4.67 0.29
N SER A 35 -7.00 4.20 -0.48
CA SER A 35 -6.32 2.96 -0.14
C SER A 35 -5.51 3.06 1.15
N VAL A 36 -5.20 4.28 1.61
CA VAL A 36 -4.50 4.42 2.91
C VAL A 36 -5.30 3.80 4.04
N ARG A 37 -6.61 3.70 3.90
CA ARG A 37 -7.48 3.12 4.91
C ARG A 37 -7.31 1.60 5.03
N LEU A 38 -6.74 0.96 4.03
CA LEU A 38 -6.49 -0.47 4.09
C LEU A 38 -5.45 -0.84 5.14
N LEU A 39 -4.61 0.11 5.51
CA LEU A 39 -3.54 -0.11 6.49
C LEU A 39 -3.91 0.30 7.91
N VAL A 40 -5.16 0.67 8.14
CA VAL A 40 -5.66 0.95 9.49
C VAL A 40 -5.90 -0.39 10.18
N PRO A 41 -5.54 -0.52 11.47
CA PRO A 41 -5.80 -1.77 12.20
C PRO A 41 -7.26 -2.18 12.14
N ARG A 42 -7.50 -3.44 11.78
CA ARG A 42 -8.84 -4.02 11.67
C ARG A 42 -8.71 -5.53 11.80
N ASP A 43 -9.85 -6.22 11.91
CA ASP A 43 -9.83 -7.64 12.18
C ASP A 43 -9.19 -8.48 11.07
N ASP A 44 -9.23 -8.00 9.83
CA ASP A 44 -8.72 -8.74 8.68
C ASP A 44 -7.46 -8.08 8.08
N GLU A 45 -6.64 -7.48 8.92
CA GLU A 45 -5.41 -6.81 8.47
C GLU A 45 -4.26 -7.77 8.18
N GLU A 46 -4.48 -9.05 8.36
CA GLU A 46 -3.41 -10.06 8.33
C GLU A 46 -2.58 -10.05 7.06
N ASP A 47 -3.20 -9.76 5.92
CA ASP A 47 -2.48 -9.79 4.64
C ASP A 47 -1.33 -8.81 4.61
N TYR A 48 -1.57 -7.58 5.09
CA TYR A 48 -0.53 -6.54 5.05
C TYR A 48 0.54 -6.78 6.08
N THR A 49 0.16 -7.28 7.25
CA THR A 49 1.14 -7.68 8.27
C THR A 49 2.02 -8.80 7.74
N ASP A 50 1.43 -9.77 7.04
CA ASP A 50 2.17 -10.86 6.44
C ASP A 50 3.14 -10.33 5.36
N PHE A 51 2.69 -9.44 4.49
CA PHE A 51 3.55 -8.86 3.48
C PHE A 51 4.74 -8.14 4.11
N HIS A 52 4.49 -7.38 5.16
CA HIS A 52 5.56 -6.69 5.87
C HIS A 52 6.57 -7.69 6.45
N SER A 53 6.09 -8.75 7.06
CA SER A 53 6.97 -9.76 7.64
C SER A 53 7.77 -10.51 6.56
N ARG A 54 7.27 -10.55 5.34
CA ARG A 54 7.97 -11.16 4.21
C ARG A 54 8.89 -10.18 3.49
N GLY A 55 9.09 -8.99 4.04
CA GLY A 55 10.05 -8.04 3.53
C GLY A 55 9.49 -6.92 2.64
N SER A 56 8.18 -6.85 2.46
CA SER A 56 7.57 -5.77 1.69
C SER A 56 7.61 -4.46 2.46
N ARG A 57 7.82 -3.38 1.74
CA ARG A 57 7.66 -2.04 2.30
C ARG A 57 6.22 -1.60 2.12
N LEU A 58 5.66 -1.01 3.16
CA LEU A 58 4.31 -0.47 3.14
C LEU A 58 4.41 1.04 3.31
N LEU A 59 4.11 1.77 2.25
CA LEU A 59 4.25 3.23 2.22
C LEU A 59 2.88 3.87 2.03
N VAL A 60 2.64 4.99 2.71
CA VAL A 60 1.40 5.76 2.55
C VAL A 60 1.75 7.17 2.12
N CYS A 61 0.95 7.71 1.20
CA CYS A 61 1.12 9.08 0.74
C CYS A 61 0.73 10.06 1.85
N ARG A 62 1.66 10.91 2.25
CA ARG A 62 1.45 11.86 3.35
C ARG A 62 0.25 12.77 3.11
N THR A 63 0.09 13.26 1.90
CA THR A 63 -1.04 14.12 1.56
C THR A 63 -2.36 13.37 1.70
N SER A 64 -2.42 12.14 1.24
CA SER A 64 -3.63 11.32 1.33
C SER A 64 -3.97 11.01 2.79
N VAL A 65 -2.98 10.77 3.62
CA VAL A 65 -3.20 10.55 5.05
C VAL A 65 -3.80 11.80 5.69
N ALA A 66 -3.28 12.98 5.35
CA ALA A 66 -3.78 14.24 5.90
C ALA A 66 -5.24 14.47 5.58
N THR A 67 -5.72 14.02 4.43
CA THR A 67 -7.12 14.20 4.04
C THR A 67 -8.02 13.04 4.45
N SER A 68 -7.45 11.94 4.89
CA SER A 68 -8.21 10.71 5.21
C SER A 68 -8.88 10.77 6.58
N GLY A 69 -8.38 11.61 7.48
CA GLY A 69 -8.82 11.62 8.85
C GLY A 69 -8.12 10.60 9.74
N VAL A 70 -7.26 9.77 9.18
CA VAL A 70 -6.49 8.78 9.96
C VAL A 70 -5.30 9.49 10.63
N PRO A 71 -5.10 9.31 11.95
CA PRO A 71 -3.93 9.88 12.60
C PRO A 71 -2.63 9.36 11.98
N SER A 72 -1.70 10.28 11.69
CA SER A 72 -0.41 9.87 11.11
C SER A 72 0.47 9.12 12.11
N SER A 73 0.18 9.27 13.39
CA SER A 73 0.92 8.55 14.43
C SER A 73 -0.06 7.64 15.15
N GLY A 74 0.20 6.34 15.07
CA GLY A 74 -0.62 5.34 15.74
C GLY A 74 -1.91 4.95 15.01
N GLY A 75 -2.17 5.54 13.84
CA GLY A 75 -3.37 5.23 13.08
C GLY A 75 -3.23 4.07 12.10
N PHE A 76 -2.03 3.55 11.92
CA PHE A 76 -1.74 2.48 10.97
C PHE A 76 -1.12 1.27 11.66
N ILE A 77 -1.16 0.12 10.98
CA ILE A 77 -0.49 -1.07 11.46
C ILE A 77 1.01 -0.86 11.51
N GLU A 78 1.69 -1.72 12.25
CA GLU A 78 3.14 -1.62 12.41
C GLU A 78 3.84 -1.79 11.07
N GLY A 79 4.89 -1.02 10.86
CA GLY A 79 5.70 -1.11 9.66
C GLY A 79 5.34 -0.14 8.56
N VAL A 80 4.23 0.58 8.69
CA VAL A 80 3.82 1.57 7.68
C VAL A 80 4.69 2.81 7.78
N GLU A 81 5.19 3.28 6.64
CA GLU A 81 6.04 4.46 6.56
C GLU A 81 5.33 5.57 5.79
N MET A 82 5.52 6.81 6.25
CA MET A 82 5.05 7.97 5.52
C MET A 82 5.95 8.24 4.33
N SER A 83 5.35 8.54 3.19
CA SER A 83 6.08 8.80 1.97
C SER A 83 5.46 9.98 1.21
N SER A 84 6.04 10.34 0.10
CA SER A 84 5.59 11.45 -0.71
C SER A 84 5.53 11.06 -2.17
N LEU A 85 4.86 11.88 -2.97
CA LEU A 85 4.83 11.65 -4.42
C LEU A 85 6.22 11.78 -5.04
N GLY A 86 7.09 12.62 -4.45
CA GLY A 86 8.47 12.71 -4.89
C GLY A 86 9.22 11.41 -4.68
N GLU A 87 9.02 10.78 -3.54
CA GLU A 87 9.62 9.47 -3.27
C GLU A 87 9.07 8.40 -4.21
N LEU A 88 7.80 8.51 -4.58
CA LEU A 88 7.20 7.58 -5.54
C LEU A 88 7.94 7.63 -6.87
N VAL A 89 8.31 8.84 -7.32
CA VAL A 89 9.09 8.98 -8.56
C VAL A 89 10.42 8.25 -8.44
N ASP A 90 11.10 8.38 -7.29
CA ASP A 90 12.35 7.67 -7.07
C ASP A 90 12.16 6.16 -7.07
N LEU A 91 11.04 5.68 -6.51
CA LEU A 91 10.72 4.26 -6.51
C LEU A 91 10.48 3.73 -7.93
N MET A 92 9.92 4.57 -8.81
CA MET A 92 9.73 4.19 -10.20
C MET A 92 11.07 3.91 -10.89
N ASP A 93 12.09 4.68 -10.54
CA ASP A 93 13.42 4.48 -11.10
C ASP A 93 14.11 3.24 -10.54
N ASP A 94 13.82 2.91 -9.29
CA ASP A 94 14.49 1.80 -8.58
C ASP A 94 13.85 0.45 -8.82
N HIS A 95 12.67 0.40 -9.39
CA HIS A 95 11.94 -0.84 -9.61
C HIS A 95 11.81 -1.14 -11.09
N ASP A 96 11.88 -2.41 -11.44
CA ASP A 96 11.75 -2.85 -12.84
C ASP A 96 10.33 -2.69 -13.36
N ARG A 97 9.36 -2.78 -12.49
CA ARG A 97 7.94 -2.69 -12.87
C ARG A 97 7.16 -1.91 -11.86
N MET A 98 6.18 -1.18 -12.34
CA MET A 98 5.22 -0.48 -11.51
C MET A 98 3.83 -0.80 -12.00
N ILE A 99 2.95 -1.20 -11.09
CA ILE A 99 1.57 -1.53 -11.39
C ILE A 99 0.66 -0.62 -10.58
N PHE A 100 -0.33 -0.06 -11.23
CA PHE A 100 -1.32 0.78 -10.57
C PHE A 100 -2.60 -0.01 -10.39
N VAL A 101 -3.08 -0.08 -9.15
CA VAL A 101 -4.33 -0.74 -8.81
C VAL A 101 -5.26 0.33 -8.27
N GLY A 102 -6.25 0.70 -9.04
CA GLY A 102 -7.20 1.72 -8.65
C GLY A 102 -8.61 1.21 -8.78
N GLY A 103 -9.51 1.82 -8.04
CA GLY A 103 -10.91 1.59 -8.22
C GLY A 103 -11.42 2.40 -9.39
N ASP A 104 -12.45 1.91 -10.00
CA ASP A 104 -13.16 2.66 -11.01
C ASP A 104 -14.36 3.31 -10.37
N ASP A 105 -14.12 4.41 -9.73
CA ASP A 105 -15.08 5.03 -8.83
C ASP A 105 -16.01 6.05 -9.48
N ARG A 106 -16.05 6.05 -10.74
CA ARG A 106 -16.91 7.03 -11.42
C ARG A 106 -18.31 6.56 -11.61
#